data_1285816da9950802fd49956bbbf2b1c3
#
_entry.id   1285816da9950802fd49956bbbf2b1c3
#
_cell.length_a   1.000
_cell.length_b   1.000
_cell.length_c   1.000
_cell.angle_alpha   90.00
_cell.angle_beta   90.00
_cell.angle_gamma   90.00
#
_symmetry.space_group_name_H-M   'P 1'
#
loop_
_entity.id
_entity.type
_entity.pdbx_description
1 polymer ?
#
loop_
_entity_poly.entity_id
_entity_poly.type
_entity_poly.pdbx_seq_one_letter_code
_entity_poly.pdbx_strand_id
1 'polypeptide(L)'
;RYNDLTRKFLAYNDKSENPDAFLREPQFHSLEMYVFIKEFLDNAHMYEIFDDWRNRRNRFSDSSYYSIHKDGQFRFIDLGDDQNEAIFKQMKKFKEDYPNYIYALTMGLGKTILIATCIFYEFLLAKKYPKDKRYCQNALVFAPDKTVLDSLHEIMTFDKTKVVPPEYASVLDSNIKFHFLEDTGTTLHTIDDSKFNII
;
A
#
# COMPACT_ATOMS: atom_id res chain seq x y z
N ARG A 1 9.58 -12.38 -8.86
CA ARG A 1 10.48 -12.35 -7.68
C ARG A 1 10.60 -10.90 -7.22
N TYR A 2 10.34 -10.62 -5.93
CA TYR A 2 10.50 -9.27 -5.37
C TYR A 2 11.91 -8.73 -5.60
N ASN A 3 12.02 -7.42 -5.81
CA ASN A 3 13.31 -6.75 -5.83
C ASN A 3 13.94 -6.74 -4.42
N ASP A 4 15.24 -6.44 -4.32
CA ASP A 4 15.97 -6.52 -3.06
C ASP A 4 15.45 -5.54 -2.00
N LEU A 5 15.01 -4.34 -2.40
CA LEU A 5 14.43 -3.36 -1.47
C LEU A 5 13.14 -3.93 -0.87
N THR A 6 12.25 -4.44 -1.71
CA THR A 6 10.98 -5.02 -1.27
C THR A 6 11.17 -6.20 -0.34
N ARG A 7 12.11 -7.11 -0.67
CA ARG A 7 12.42 -8.24 0.22
C ARG A 7 12.88 -7.77 1.60
N LYS A 8 13.81 -6.83 1.65
CA LYS A 8 14.31 -6.28 2.91
C LYS A 8 13.21 -5.54 3.68
N PHE A 9 12.37 -4.78 2.96
CA PHE A 9 11.28 -4.03 3.57
C PHE A 9 10.23 -4.96 4.18
N LEU A 10 9.85 -6.03 3.50
CA LEU A 10 8.92 -7.03 4.03
C LEU A 10 9.54 -7.80 5.19
N ALA A 11 10.76 -8.32 5.04
CA ALA A 11 11.46 -9.03 6.11
C ALA A 11 11.62 -8.19 7.39
N TYR A 12 11.85 -6.89 7.24
CA TYR A 12 11.96 -5.97 8.38
C TYR A 12 10.65 -5.83 9.16
N ASN A 13 9.51 -5.95 8.49
CA ASN A 13 8.18 -5.82 9.07
C ASN A 13 7.51 -7.15 9.41
N ASP A 14 8.12 -8.28 9.05
CA ASP A 14 7.60 -9.62 9.31
C ASP A 14 8.13 -10.14 10.65
N LYS A 15 7.23 -10.43 11.59
CA LYS A 15 7.60 -10.99 12.90
C LYS A 15 8.22 -12.39 12.84
N SER A 16 8.01 -13.11 11.74
CA SER A 16 8.65 -14.43 11.55
C SER A 16 10.14 -14.31 11.21
N GLU A 17 10.55 -13.23 10.56
CA GLU A 17 11.94 -12.95 10.21
C GLU A 17 12.61 -11.94 11.17
N ASN A 18 11.82 -11.00 11.71
CA ASN A 18 12.24 -9.98 12.66
C ASN A 18 11.29 -9.98 13.87
N PRO A 19 11.62 -10.65 14.98
CA PRO A 19 10.76 -10.71 16.17
C PRO A 19 10.41 -9.33 16.77
N ASP A 20 11.26 -8.33 16.54
CA ASP A 20 11.06 -6.95 17.00
C ASP A 20 10.25 -6.09 16.01
N ALA A 21 9.73 -6.67 14.93
CA ALA A 21 8.93 -5.95 13.95
C ALA A 21 7.77 -5.21 14.61
N PHE A 22 7.64 -3.94 14.25
CA PHE A 22 6.67 -3.02 14.88
C PHE A 22 5.23 -3.27 14.44
N LEU A 23 5.03 -3.66 13.18
CA LEU A 23 3.67 -3.91 12.66
C LEU A 23 3.00 -5.09 13.36
N ARG A 24 1.71 -4.93 13.63
CA ARG A 24 0.86 -6.05 14.05
C ARG A 24 0.55 -6.92 12.85
N GLU A 25 0.27 -8.19 13.09
CA GLU A 25 -0.04 -9.17 12.03
C GLU A 25 -1.07 -8.68 10.99
N PRO A 26 -2.23 -8.10 11.36
CA PRO A 26 -3.17 -7.59 10.36
C PRO A 26 -2.64 -6.41 9.52
N GLN A 27 -1.77 -5.58 10.10
CA GLN A 27 -1.11 -4.49 9.37
C GLN A 27 -0.08 -5.05 8.40
N PHE A 28 0.72 -6.02 8.83
CA PHE A 28 1.71 -6.68 7.99
C PHE A 28 1.05 -7.39 6.81
N HIS A 29 0.00 -8.17 7.02
CA HIS A 29 -0.75 -8.82 5.93
C HIS A 29 -1.37 -7.80 4.95
N SER A 30 -1.83 -6.65 5.45
CA SER A 30 -2.31 -5.58 4.58
C SER A 30 -1.19 -4.97 3.73
N LEU A 31 0.00 -4.80 4.32
CA LEU A 31 1.19 -4.35 3.61
C LEU A 31 1.64 -5.38 2.56
N GLU A 32 1.69 -6.67 2.91
CA GLU A 32 2.00 -7.74 1.96
C GLU A 32 1.05 -7.72 0.76
N MET A 33 -0.24 -7.60 1.02
CA MET A 33 -1.26 -7.52 -0.03
C MET A 33 -1.03 -6.31 -0.93
N TYR A 34 -0.77 -5.14 -0.32
CA TYR A 34 -0.46 -3.92 -1.07
C TYR A 34 0.75 -4.11 -1.99
N VAL A 35 1.85 -4.63 -1.45
CA VAL A 35 3.08 -4.91 -2.19
C VAL A 35 2.83 -5.93 -3.31
N PHE A 36 2.06 -6.97 -3.03
CA PHE A 36 1.70 -7.99 -4.01
C PHE A 36 0.93 -7.39 -5.18
N ILE A 37 -0.12 -6.63 -4.91
CA ILE A 37 -0.91 -5.96 -5.95
C ILE A 37 -0.03 -5.01 -6.77
N LYS A 38 0.83 -4.27 -6.09
CA LYS A 38 1.69 -3.27 -6.74
C LYS A 38 2.75 -3.89 -7.64
N GLU A 39 3.50 -4.88 -7.16
CA GLU A 39 4.66 -5.43 -7.88
C GLU A 39 4.34 -6.63 -8.77
N PHE A 40 3.37 -7.46 -8.39
CA PHE A 40 3.06 -8.67 -9.13
C PHE A 40 1.82 -8.55 -10.00
N LEU A 41 0.82 -7.82 -9.55
CA LEU A 41 -0.39 -7.59 -10.31
C LEU A 41 -0.31 -6.32 -11.17
N ASP A 42 0.88 -5.71 -11.23
CA ASP A 42 1.15 -4.49 -12.01
C ASP A 42 0.15 -3.37 -11.71
N ASN A 43 -0.25 -3.28 -10.44
CA ASN A 43 -1.26 -2.35 -9.95
C ASN A 43 -2.63 -2.51 -10.67
N ALA A 44 -3.00 -3.74 -10.99
CA ALA A 44 -4.23 -4.05 -11.72
C ALA A 44 -5.48 -3.65 -10.95
N HIS A 45 -6.55 -3.33 -11.66
CA HIS A 45 -7.84 -3.04 -11.06
C HIS A 45 -8.44 -4.26 -10.35
N MET A 46 -9.11 -4.06 -9.22
CA MET A 46 -9.72 -5.15 -8.46
C MET A 46 -10.70 -5.99 -9.28
N TYR A 47 -11.46 -5.38 -10.19
CA TYR A 47 -12.37 -6.14 -11.06
C TYR A 47 -11.64 -7.06 -12.05
N GLU A 48 -10.44 -6.68 -12.49
CA GLU A 48 -9.61 -7.51 -13.38
C GLU A 48 -9.02 -8.70 -12.62
N ILE A 49 -8.52 -8.46 -11.40
CA ILE A 49 -8.02 -9.50 -10.50
C ILE A 49 -9.13 -10.52 -10.22
N PHE A 50 -10.33 -10.02 -9.91
CA PHE A 50 -11.49 -10.87 -9.65
C PHE A 50 -11.93 -11.64 -10.90
N ASP A 51 -11.94 -11.02 -12.08
CA ASP A 51 -12.29 -11.68 -13.35
C ASP A 51 -11.29 -12.79 -13.71
N ASP A 52 -10.01 -12.53 -13.54
CA ASP A 52 -8.97 -13.53 -13.77
C ASP A 52 -9.10 -14.73 -12.81
N TRP A 53 -9.35 -14.47 -11.54
CA TRP A 53 -9.60 -15.51 -10.55
C TRP A 53 -10.85 -16.32 -10.89
N ARG A 54 -11.97 -15.67 -11.17
CA ARG A 54 -13.23 -16.30 -11.52
C ARG A 54 -13.11 -17.20 -12.76
N ASN A 55 -12.43 -16.72 -13.80
CA ASN A 55 -12.25 -17.43 -15.05
C ASN A 55 -11.04 -18.38 -15.04
N ARG A 56 -10.39 -18.57 -13.87
CA ARG A 56 -9.17 -19.37 -13.73
C ARG A 56 -8.09 -18.99 -14.73
N ARG A 57 -8.07 -17.74 -15.17
CA ARG A 57 -7.02 -17.19 -16.02
C ARG A 57 -5.82 -16.89 -15.14
N ASN A 58 -4.75 -17.60 -15.42
CA ASN A 58 -3.50 -17.41 -14.72
C ASN A 58 -2.68 -16.35 -15.47
N ARG A 59 -2.68 -15.10 -14.99
CA ARG A 59 -1.78 -14.05 -15.51
C ARG A 59 -0.32 -14.35 -15.18
N PHE A 60 -0.11 -15.21 -14.20
CA PHE A 60 1.20 -15.57 -13.70
C PHE A 60 1.51 -16.99 -14.14
N SER A 61 2.23 -17.13 -15.23
CA SER A 61 2.63 -18.43 -15.78
C SER A 61 3.69 -19.16 -14.92
N ASP A 62 4.15 -18.56 -13.84
CA ASP A 62 5.16 -19.13 -12.98
C ASP A 62 4.52 -19.99 -11.89
N SER A 63 4.57 -21.31 -12.10
CA SER A 63 4.02 -22.32 -11.18
C SER A 63 4.61 -22.27 -9.75
N SER A 64 5.73 -21.56 -9.54
CA SER A 64 6.33 -21.34 -8.22
C SER A 64 5.42 -20.52 -7.29
N TYR A 65 4.52 -19.74 -7.84
CA TYR A 65 3.61 -18.88 -7.09
C TYR A 65 2.53 -19.66 -6.32
N TYR A 66 2.06 -20.78 -6.87
CA TYR A 66 1.07 -21.63 -6.20
C TYR A 66 1.63 -22.39 -5.00
N SER A 67 2.95 -22.53 -4.87
CA SER A 67 3.57 -23.26 -3.76
C SER A 67 3.66 -22.44 -2.48
N ILE A 68 3.62 -21.12 -2.55
CA ILE A 68 3.70 -20.24 -1.39
C ILE A 68 2.36 -20.15 -0.64
N HIS A 69 1.25 -20.42 -1.35
CA HIS A 69 -0.10 -20.28 -0.80
C HIS A 69 -0.83 -21.61 -0.61
N LYS A 70 -0.13 -22.72 -0.43
CA LYS A 70 -0.76 -24.02 -0.13
C LYS A 70 -1.53 -24.04 1.19
N ASP A 71 -1.31 -23.07 2.07
CA ASP A 71 -1.97 -22.98 3.37
C ASP A 71 -3.29 -22.19 3.38
N GLY A 72 -3.84 -21.85 2.21
CA GLY A 72 -5.27 -21.58 2.07
C GLY A 72 -5.80 -20.26 2.63
N GLN A 73 -4.99 -19.24 2.86
CA GLN A 73 -5.48 -17.94 3.36
C GLN A 73 -6.13 -17.05 2.27
N PHE A 74 -5.99 -17.35 1.01
CA PHE A 74 -6.85 -16.81 -0.05
C PHE A 74 -7.98 -17.78 -0.41
N ARG A 75 -8.72 -18.22 0.58
CA ARG A 75 -10.08 -18.67 0.30
C ARG A 75 -10.92 -17.41 0.07
N PHE A 76 -10.95 -16.89 -1.15
CA PHE A 76 -12.19 -16.29 -1.60
C PHE A 76 -13.28 -17.31 -1.26
N ILE A 77 -14.24 -16.89 -0.47
CA ILE A 77 -15.41 -17.71 -0.13
C ILE A 77 -15.88 -18.31 -1.46
N ASP A 78 -16.10 -19.62 -1.48
CA ASP A 78 -16.63 -20.30 -2.65
C ASP A 78 -18.08 -19.81 -2.85
N LEU A 79 -18.20 -18.67 -3.52
CA LEU A 79 -19.46 -18.04 -3.83
C LEU A 79 -20.03 -18.73 -5.05
N GLY A 80 -21.31 -19.05 -5.03
CA GLY A 80 -22.00 -19.56 -6.22
C GLY A 80 -21.89 -18.60 -7.41
N ASP A 81 -22.03 -19.12 -8.62
CA ASP A 81 -21.85 -18.35 -9.86
C ASP A 81 -22.68 -17.07 -9.91
N ASP A 82 -23.92 -17.09 -9.40
CA ASP A 82 -24.80 -15.91 -9.35
C ASP A 82 -24.27 -14.81 -8.45
N GLN A 83 -23.68 -15.18 -7.31
CA GLN A 83 -23.08 -14.23 -6.36
C GLN A 83 -21.81 -13.63 -6.94
N ASN A 84 -20.98 -14.45 -7.59
CA ASN A 84 -19.78 -14.00 -8.29
C ASN A 84 -20.15 -12.99 -9.39
N GLU A 85 -21.20 -13.25 -10.16
CA GLU A 85 -21.67 -12.36 -11.22
C GLU A 85 -22.17 -11.03 -10.66
N ALA A 86 -22.90 -11.05 -9.55
CA ALA A 86 -23.41 -9.84 -8.90
C ALA A 86 -22.25 -8.95 -8.38
N ILE A 87 -21.25 -9.57 -7.73
CA ILE A 87 -20.05 -8.87 -7.24
C ILE A 87 -19.28 -8.27 -8.41
N PHE A 88 -19.06 -9.03 -9.47
CA PHE A 88 -18.33 -8.56 -10.64
C PHE A 88 -19.03 -7.37 -11.33
N LYS A 89 -20.35 -7.42 -11.46
CA LYS A 89 -21.14 -6.29 -12.00
C LYS A 89 -21.00 -5.04 -11.15
N GLN A 90 -21.01 -5.19 -9.81
CA GLN A 90 -20.79 -4.06 -8.90
C GLN A 90 -19.40 -3.48 -9.03
N MET A 91 -18.34 -4.33 -9.02
CA MET A 91 -16.98 -3.88 -9.21
C MET A 91 -16.78 -3.13 -10.51
N LYS A 92 -17.39 -3.62 -11.60
CA LYS A 92 -17.33 -2.96 -12.90
C LYS A 92 -18.07 -1.63 -12.94
N LYS A 93 -19.19 -1.53 -12.22
CA LYS A 93 -19.99 -0.29 -12.14
C LYS A 93 -19.24 0.84 -11.44
N PHE A 94 -18.44 0.51 -10.44
CA PHE A 94 -17.70 1.48 -9.61
C PHE A 94 -16.21 1.53 -9.96
N LYS A 95 -15.81 1.04 -11.13
CA LYS A 95 -14.43 1.18 -11.58
C LYS A 95 -14.13 2.65 -11.89
N GLU A 96 -12.95 3.07 -11.49
CA GLU A 96 -12.34 4.34 -11.89
C GLU A 96 -11.29 4.10 -12.98
N ASP A 97 -10.78 5.17 -13.58
CA ASP A 97 -9.69 5.09 -14.57
C ASP A 97 -8.33 4.78 -13.90
N TYR A 98 -8.30 4.74 -12.58
CA TYR A 98 -7.13 4.40 -11.75
C TYR A 98 -7.46 3.24 -10.81
N PRO A 99 -6.47 2.43 -10.42
CA PRO A 99 -6.66 1.38 -9.42
C PRO A 99 -7.08 1.96 -8.08
N ASN A 100 -8.10 1.38 -7.47
CA ASN A 100 -8.56 1.75 -6.14
C ASN A 100 -8.73 0.51 -5.26
N TYR A 101 -8.35 0.62 -3.98
CA TYR A 101 -8.38 -0.48 -3.03
C TYR A 101 -8.93 0.00 -1.68
N ILE A 102 -9.72 -0.83 -1.02
CA ILE A 102 -10.25 -0.56 0.31
C ILE A 102 -9.68 -1.58 1.29
N TYR A 103 -8.98 -1.09 2.30
CA TYR A 103 -8.46 -1.89 3.40
C TYR A 103 -9.35 -1.69 4.64
N ALA A 104 -10.18 -2.67 4.95
CA ALA A 104 -11.07 -2.64 6.10
C ALA A 104 -10.38 -3.24 7.33
N LEU A 105 -9.84 -2.40 8.20
CA LEU A 105 -9.23 -2.80 9.47
C LEU A 105 -10.10 -2.32 10.64
N THR A 106 -10.15 -3.11 11.70
CA THR A 106 -10.88 -2.74 12.93
C THR A 106 -10.28 -1.50 13.60
N MET A 107 -11.06 -0.87 14.47
CA MET A 107 -10.58 0.29 15.25
C MET A 107 -9.39 -0.11 16.12
N GLY A 108 -8.46 0.83 16.33
CA GLY A 108 -7.27 0.62 17.16
C GLY A 108 -6.15 -0.21 16.55
N LEU A 109 -6.27 -0.68 15.29
CA LEU A 109 -5.21 -1.42 14.61
C LEU A 109 -4.13 -0.54 13.97
N GLY A 110 -4.13 0.78 14.23
CA GLY A 110 -3.09 1.67 13.71
C GLY A 110 -3.13 1.87 12.19
N LYS A 111 -4.30 2.21 11.65
CA LYS A 111 -4.49 2.50 10.23
C LYS A 111 -3.55 3.59 9.71
N THR A 112 -3.33 4.64 10.51
CA THR A 112 -2.42 5.75 10.19
C THR A 112 -0.99 5.27 9.96
N ILE A 113 -0.51 4.35 10.80
CA ILE A 113 0.82 3.75 10.65
C ILE A 113 0.91 2.91 9.38
N LEU A 114 -0.14 2.17 9.04
CA LEU A 114 -0.18 1.40 7.80
C LEU A 114 -0.14 2.31 6.57
N ILE A 115 -0.92 3.40 6.58
CA ILE A 115 -0.90 4.42 5.51
C ILE A 115 0.51 4.99 5.36
N ALA A 116 1.13 5.42 6.47
CA ALA A 116 2.50 5.93 6.48
C ALA A 116 3.49 4.90 5.91
N THR A 117 3.38 3.64 6.32
CA THR A 117 4.25 2.55 5.85
C THR A 117 4.13 2.34 4.34
N CYS A 118 2.91 2.34 3.80
CA CYS A 118 2.68 2.22 2.36
C CYS A 118 3.26 3.42 1.59
N ILE A 119 3.07 4.65 2.11
CA ILE A 119 3.64 5.87 1.50
C ILE A 119 5.18 5.81 1.49
N PHE A 120 5.80 5.44 2.61
CA PHE A 120 7.26 5.32 2.70
C PHE A 120 7.80 4.26 1.72
N TYR A 121 7.12 3.13 1.61
CA TYR A 121 7.47 2.10 0.64
C TYR A 121 7.43 2.61 -0.80
N GLU A 122 6.35 3.33 -1.19
CA GLU A 122 6.22 3.94 -2.52
C GLU A 122 7.35 4.92 -2.80
N PHE A 123 7.68 5.79 -1.86
CA PHE A 123 8.73 6.79 -2.03
C PHE A 123 10.11 6.15 -2.18
N LEU A 124 10.38 5.08 -1.47
CA LEU A 124 11.63 4.33 -1.63
C LEU A 124 11.73 3.67 -3.02
N LEU A 125 10.62 3.12 -3.52
CA LEU A 125 10.59 2.56 -4.87
C LEU A 125 10.70 3.65 -5.95
N ALA A 126 10.01 4.77 -5.78
CA ALA A 126 10.13 5.92 -6.68
C ALA A 126 11.56 6.46 -6.73
N LYS A 127 12.27 6.47 -5.59
CA LYS A 127 13.68 6.86 -5.53
C LYS A 127 14.58 5.87 -6.27
N LYS A 128 14.31 4.58 -6.10
CA LYS A 128 15.10 3.50 -6.72
C LYS A 128 14.84 3.41 -8.23
N TYR A 129 13.61 3.65 -8.65
CA TYR A 129 13.13 3.53 -10.02
C TYR A 129 12.47 4.83 -10.52
N PRO A 130 13.22 5.93 -10.66
CA PRO A 130 12.63 7.26 -10.91
C PRO A 130 11.93 7.42 -12.27
N LYS A 131 12.14 6.48 -13.19
CA LYS A 131 11.47 6.44 -14.49
C LYS A 131 10.24 5.55 -14.53
N ASP A 132 10.00 4.79 -13.48
CA ASP A 132 8.87 3.86 -13.39
C ASP A 132 7.64 4.62 -12.86
N LYS A 133 6.66 4.81 -13.72
CA LYS A 133 5.43 5.56 -13.42
C LYS A 133 4.47 4.83 -12.46
N ARG A 134 4.75 3.58 -12.11
CA ARG A 134 3.97 2.83 -11.12
C ARG A 134 4.16 3.37 -9.70
N TYR A 135 5.28 4.03 -9.45
CA TYR A 135 5.64 4.53 -8.13
C TYR A 135 5.45 6.04 -8.05
N CYS A 136 4.83 6.50 -6.97
CA CYS A 136 4.51 7.90 -6.79
C CYS A 136 5.55 8.65 -5.96
N GLN A 137 5.72 9.93 -6.29
CA GLN A 137 6.54 10.87 -5.51
C GLN A 137 5.69 11.81 -4.66
N ASN A 138 4.38 11.78 -4.86
CA ASN A 138 3.43 12.62 -4.14
C ASN A 138 2.31 11.74 -3.59
N ALA A 139 1.96 11.95 -2.35
CA ALA A 139 0.83 11.30 -1.68
C ALA A 139 -0.15 12.35 -1.20
N LEU A 140 -1.41 12.23 -1.59
CA LEU A 140 -2.49 13.07 -1.11
C LEU A 140 -3.32 12.29 -0.10
N VAL A 141 -3.42 12.80 1.13
CA VAL A 141 -4.06 12.13 2.24
C VAL A 141 -5.26 12.96 2.71
N PHE A 142 -6.44 12.35 2.67
CA PHE A 142 -7.67 12.98 3.11
C PHE A 142 -8.16 12.40 4.43
N ALA A 143 -8.69 13.27 5.28
CA ALA A 143 -9.36 12.89 6.51
C ALA A 143 -10.84 13.36 6.47
N PRO A 144 -11.79 12.53 6.95
CA PRO A 144 -13.20 12.90 6.95
C PRO A 144 -13.56 13.92 8.03
N ASP A 145 -12.75 14.04 9.08
CA ASP A 145 -12.96 14.96 10.20
C ASP A 145 -11.64 15.38 10.84
N LYS A 146 -11.70 16.36 11.74
CA LYS A 146 -10.55 16.94 12.42
C LYS A 146 -9.79 15.90 13.29
N THR A 147 -10.49 15.00 13.95
CA THR A 147 -9.86 13.98 14.82
C THR A 147 -8.96 13.05 14.02
N VAL A 148 -9.42 12.62 12.84
CA VAL A 148 -8.62 11.80 11.93
C VAL A 148 -7.45 12.59 11.36
N LEU A 149 -7.68 13.88 11.06
CA LEU A 149 -6.65 14.78 10.57
C LEU A 149 -5.53 14.97 11.59
N ASP A 150 -5.86 15.22 12.87
CA ASP A 150 -4.88 15.29 13.96
C ASP A 150 -4.04 14.01 14.05
N SER A 151 -4.67 12.83 13.82
CA SER A 151 -3.94 11.55 13.77
C SER A 151 -3.02 11.45 12.55
N LEU A 152 -3.34 12.09 11.43
CA LEU A 152 -2.48 12.11 10.25
C LEU A 152 -1.24 13.00 10.45
N HIS A 153 -1.32 14.03 11.27
CA HIS A 153 -0.14 14.81 11.68
C HIS A 153 0.92 13.96 12.40
N GLU A 154 0.51 12.85 13.04
CA GLU A 154 1.45 11.91 13.66
C GLU A 154 2.42 11.28 12.64
N ILE A 155 2.04 11.20 11.36
CA ILE A 155 2.93 10.66 10.31
C ILE A 155 4.21 11.48 10.19
N MET A 156 4.12 12.80 10.40
CA MET A 156 5.28 13.70 10.33
C MET A 156 6.31 13.41 11.43
N THR A 157 5.83 13.13 12.65
CA THR A 157 6.67 12.88 13.81
C THR A 157 6.97 11.40 14.06
N PHE A 158 6.35 10.53 13.28
CA PHE A 158 6.52 9.09 13.41
C PHE A 158 7.97 8.67 13.14
N ASP A 159 8.52 7.91 14.05
CA ASP A 159 9.84 7.31 13.87
C ASP A 159 9.82 6.26 12.76
N LYS A 160 10.30 6.67 11.59
CA LYS A 160 10.29 5.85 10.37
C LYS A 160 11.08 4.55 10.53
N THR A 161 12.09 4.54 11.42
CA THR A 161 12.91 3.34 11.66
C THR A 161 12.12 2.16 12.24
N LYS A 162 10.91 2.42 12.76
CA LYS A 162 10.02 1.35 13.23
C LYS A 162 9.45 0.48 12.10
N VAL A 163 9.31 1.03 10.90
CA VAL A 163 8.69 0.33 9.75
C VAL A 163 9.57 0.34 8.49
N VAL A 164 10.64 1.10 8.50
CA VAL A 164 11.59 1.22 7.39
C VAL A 164 12.96 0.74 7.86
N PRO A 165 13.64 -0.16 7.14
CA PRO A 165 15.00 -0.56 7.47
C PRO A 165 15.91 0.68 7.65
N PRO A 166 16.79 0.71 8.68
CA PRO A 166 17.58 1.90 9.02
C PRO A 166 18.39 2.47 7.86
N GLU A 167 18.89 1.62 6.97
CA GLU A 167 19.63 2.06 5.78
C GLU A 167 18.81 2.92 4.81
N TYR A 168 17.48 2.83 4.86
CA TYR A 168 16.58 3.61 3.99
C TYR A 168 15.91 4.78 4.72
N ALA A 169 15.87 4.78 6.05
CA ALA A 169 15.18 5.81 6.82
C ALA A 169 15.76 7.21 6.57
N SER A 170 17.08 7.36 6.52
CA SER A 170 17.75 8.63 6.25
C SER A 170 17.40 9.23 4.89
N VAL A 171 17.13 8.38 3.89
CA VAL A 171 16.69 8.82 2.56
C VAL A 171 15.33 9.50 2.65
N LEU A 172 14.41 8.92 3.42
CA LEU A 172 13.07 9.49 3.62
C LEU A 172 13.15 10.79 4.43
N ASP A 173 13.91 10.82 5.53
CA ASP A 173 14.03 12.01 6.38
C ASP A 173 14.57 13.23 5.61
N SER A 174 15.48 12.99 4.69
CA SER A 174 16.07 14.07 3.89
C SER A 174 15.19 14.53 2.72
N ASN A 175 14.23 13.71 2.29
CA ASN A 175 13.50 13.95 1.05
C ASN A 175 12.00 14.15 1.20
N ILE A 176 11.39 13.84 2.36
CA ILE A 176 9.94 14.04 2.56
C ILE A 176 9.67 15.51 2.94
N LYS A 177 8.65 16.08 2.31
CA LYS A 177 8.06 17.37 2.64
C LYS A 177 6.58 17.21 2.91
N PHE A 178 6.13 17.73 4.05
CA PHE A 178 4.72 17.73 4.45
C PHE A 178 4.08 19.07 4.11
N HIS A 179 2.84 19.02 3.63
CA HIS A 179 2.03 20.19 3.29
C HIS A 179 0.65 20.02 3.94
N PHE A 180 0.35 20.82 4.94
CA PHE A 180 -0.96 20.83 5.57
C PHE A 180 -1.79 21.97 5.01
N LEU A 181 -2.87 21.64 4.30
CA LEU A 181 -3.69 22.65 3.61
C LEU A 181 -4.47 23.55 4.57
N GLU A 182 -4.71 23.10 5.79
CA GLU A 182 -5.36 23.87 6.87
C GLU A 182 -4.52 25.06 7.35
N ASP A 183 -3.20 24.93 7.31
CA ASP A 183 -2.28 25.94 7.82
C ASP A 183 -2.10 27.12 6.85
N THR A 184 -2.68 27.07 5.67
CA THR A 184 -2.25 27.89 4.54
C THR A 184 -3.14 29.09 4.23
N GLY A 185 -4.34 29.13 4.76
CA GLY A 185 -5.30 30.16 4.37
C GLY A 185 -5.50 30.18 2.85
N THR A 186 -5.13 31.27 2.18
CA THR A 186 -5.24 31.42 0.71
C THR A 186 -3.95 31.15 -0.06
N THR A 187 -2.89 30.70 0.63
CA THR A 187 -1.56 30.53 -0.01
C THR A 187 -1.51 29.18 -0.76
N LEU A 188 -1.31 29.22 -2.06
CA LEU A 188 -1.08 28.03 -2.88
C LEU A 188 0.29 27.43 -2.51
N HIS A 189 0.30 26.17 -2.05
CA HIS A 189 1.55 25.46 -1.86
C HIS A 189 2.12 25.03 -3.23
N THR A 190 3.36 25.40 -3.44
CA THR A 190 4.12 24.86 -4.57
C THR A 190 4.65 23.49 -4.18
N ILE A 191 4.26 22.47 -4.93
CA ILE A 191 4.82 21.12 -4.83
C ILE A 191 6.30 21.22 -5.20
N ASP A 192 7.16 20.62 -4.39
CA ASP A 192 8.59 20.56 -4.65
C ASP A 192 8.91 19.29 -5.42
N ASP A 193 9.12 19.42 -6.73
CA ASP A 193 9.40 18.29 -7.63
C ASP A 193 10.71 17.55 -7.30
N SER A 194 11.58 18.13 -6.47
CA SER A 194 12.82 17.51 -6.01
C SER A 194 12.62 16.65 -4.77
N LYS A 195 11.45 16.69 -4.16
CA LYS A 195 11.09 16.05 -2.89
C LYS A 195 9.95 15.05 -3.05
N PHE A 196 9.78 14.22 -2.05
CA PHE A 196 8.57 13.43 -1.86
C PHE A 196 7.56 14.27 -1.07
N ASN A 197 6.38 14.51 -1.63
CA ASN A 197 5.41 15.38 -1.01
C ASN A 197 4.27 14.55 -0.39
N ILE A 198 3.93 14.84 0.87
CA ILE A 198 2.71 14.37 1.54
C ILE A 198 1.83 15.60 1.75
N ILE A 199 0.63 15.58 1.19
CA ILE A 199 -0.31 16.71 1.14
C ILE A 199 -1.58 16.30 1.86
#